data_20672223109935435110e50cfd09ad37
#
_entry.id   20672223109935435110e50cfd09ad37
#
_cell.length_a   1.000
_cell.length_b   1.000
_cell.length_c   1.000
_cell.angle_alpha   90.00
_cell.angle_beta   90.00
_cell.angle_gamma   90.00
#
_symmetry.space_group_name_H-M   'P 1'
#
loop_
_entity.id
_entity.type
_entity.pdbx_description
1 polymer ?
#
loop_
_entity_poly.entity_id
_entity_poly.type
_entity_poly.pdbx_seq_one_letter_code
_entity_poly.pdbx_strand_id
1 'polypeptide(L)'
;MTEPTPTPANAATPYGTLPPASPLPQRRPVSLPRLAQMREAGEKITMLTAYDATFAAVADAAGVECLLVGDSLGMVCQGLPSTVGVSLDTMAYHTASVARGLHRVQGTAWLIADLPYGSYAESPEQAMRSACTLMQAGAHMVKLEGGGWTAPTVRFLVERGVPVCAHLGLTPQTVHALGGYRVQGRSDEAARALRSQANELQDAGAAMLVLEMVPATLAREVTDALPRCHTIGIGAGSGTAGQVLVLHDMLGVNLGKNPKFAHDFMAQAGSVRGAIEAYVQAVKTGQFPDDALHAW
;
A
#
# COMPACT_ATOMS: atom_id res chain seq x y z
N MET A 1 1.14 -32.96 52.49
CA MET A 1 1.24 -31.60 52.00
C MET A 1 2.43 -31.55 51.06
N THR A 2 2.18 -31.58 49.77
CA THR A 2 3.19 -31.50 48.70
C THR A 2 3.36 -30.05 48.30
N GLU A 3 4.57 -29.52 48.45
CA GLU A 3 4.93 -28.17 48.03
C GLU A 3 4.76 -28.03 46.48
N PRO A 4 4.28 -26.91 46.01
CA PRO A 4 4.19 -26.65 44.58
C PRO A 4 5.59 -26.43 43.96
N THR A 5 5.88 -27.16 42.90
CA THR A 5 7.09 -27.03 42.10
C THR A 5 7.17 -25.62 41.50
N PRO A 6 8.30 -24.89 41.60
CA PRO A 6 8.43 -23.57 41.02
C PRO A 6 8.38 -23.66 39.50
N THR A 7 7.52 -22.82 38.91
CA THR A 7 7.42 -22.58 37.46
C THR A 7 8.78 -22.07 36.93
N PRO A 8 9.34 -22.61 35.86
CA PRO A 8 10.61 -22.12 35.34
C PRO A 8 10.49 -20.65 34.90
N ALA A 9 11.38 -19.83 35.45
CA ALA A 9 11.53 -18.45 35.06
C ALA A 9 11.74 -18.34 33.54
N ASN A 10 11.05 -17.40 32.91
CA ASN A 10 11.17 -17.05 31.49
C ASN A 10 12.62 -17.07 31.03
N ALA A 11 12.98 -18.05 30.21
CA ALA A 11 14.25 -18.05 29.52
C ALA A 11 14.23 -16.86 28.56
N ALA A 12 15.05 -15.85 28.83
CA ALA A 12 15.26 -14.73 27.92
C ALA A 12 15.75 -15.28 26.57
N THR A 13 14.97 -15.12 25.54
CA THR A 13 15.41 -15.44 24.18
C THR A 13 16.50 -14.44 23.78
N PRO A 14 17.54 -14.83 23.02
CA PRO A 14 18.62 -13.94 22.61
C PRO A 14 18.17 -12.71 21.81
N TYR A 15 16.92 -12.69 21.36
CA TYR A 15 16.30 -11.57 20.64
C TYR A 15 15.35 -10.73 21.50
N GLY A 16 15.41 -10.85 22.80
CA GLY A 16 14.51 -10.16 23.73
C GLY A 16 13.07 -10.63 23.63
N THR A 17 12.38 -10.70 24.74
CA THR A 17 10.92 -10.62 24.74
C THR A 17 10.57 -9.19 24.36
N LEU A 18 9.70 -8.99 23.36
CA LEU A 18 9.09 -7.69 23.18
C LEU A 18 8.54 -7.27 24.55
N PRO A 19 8.87 -6.08 25.05
CA PRO A 19 8.25 -5.63 26.29
C PRO A 19 6.74 -5.78 26.14
N PRO A 20 6.01 -6.15 27.20
CA PRO A 20 4.55 -6.09 27.16
C PRO A 20 4.21 -4.71 26.64
N ALA A 21 3.45 -4.66 25.54
CA ALA A 21 3.10 -3.41 24.89
C ALA A 21 2.59 -2.47 25.97
N SER A 22 3.31 -1.36 26.21
CA SER A 22 2.69 -0.25 26.93
C SER A 22 1.37 -0.02 26.24
N PRO A 23 0.24 0.11 26.93
CA PRO A 23 -1.03 0.33 26.27
C PRO A 23 -0.89 1.59 25.41
N LEU A 24 -0.56 1.39 24.13
CA LEU A 24 -0.72 2.42 23.14
C LEU A 24 -2.18 2.85 23.22
N PRO A 25 -2.50 4.15 23.10
CA PRO A 25 -3.89 4.57 23.03
C PRO A 25 -4.59 3.65 22.04
N GLN A 26 -5.67 2.99 22.47
CA GLN A 26 -6.35 1.96 21.66
C GLN A 26 -6.80 2.61 20.36
N ARG A 27 -5.98 2.47 19.31
CA ARG A 27 -6.36 2.89 17.96
C ARG A 27 -7.47 1.95 17.49
N ARG A 28 -8.49 2.52 16.87
CA ARG A 28 -9.54 1.70 16.27
C ARG A 28 -8.97 1.01 15.02
N PRO A 29 -9.27 -0.28 14.80
CA PRO A 29 -8.88 -0.96 13.57
C PRO A 29 -9.31 -0.17 12.34
N VAL A 30 -8.42 -0.03 11.37
CA VAL A 30 -8.74 0.57 10.09
C VAL A 30 -9.64 -0.39 9.33
N SER A 31 -10.67 0.17 8.71
CA SER A 31 -11.68 -0.55 7.92
C SER A 31 -12.17 0.34 6.79
N LEU A 32 -12.83 -0.22 5.78
CA LEU A 32 -13.39 0.60 4.69
C LEU A 32 -14.31 1.72 5.20
N PRO A 33 -15.24 1.50 6.16
CA PRO A 33 -16.01 2.59 6.74
C PRO A 33 -15.15 3.65 7.46
N ARG A 34 -14.04 3.25 8.11
CA ARG A 34 -13.13 4.22 8.75
C ARG A 34 -12.40 5.06 7.70
N LEU A 35 -11.93 4.45 6.61
CA LEU A 35 -11.30 5.18 5.50
C LEU A 35 -12.28 6.18 4.84
N ALA A 36 -13.56 5.80 4.69
CA ALA A 36 -14.59 6.70 4.22
C ALA A 36 -14.80 7.91 5.15
N GLN A 37 -14.87 7.67 6.47
CA GLN A 37 -14.95 8.75 7.48
C GLN A 37 -13.75 9.69 7.44
N MET A 38 -12.53 9.15 7.25
CA MET A 38 -11.32 9.97 7.12
C MET A 38 -11.42 10.90 5.91
N ARG A 39 -11.86 10.37 4.77
CA ARG A 39 -12.06 11.18 3.57
C ARG A 39 -13.11 12.29 3.77
N GLU A 40 -14.25 11.96 4.36
CA GLU A 40 -15.31 12.92 4.67
C GLU A 40 -14.81 14.04 5.60
N ALA A 41 -13.93 13.70 6.53
CA ALA A 41 -13.28 14.66 7.43
C ALA A 41 -12.10 15.43 6.79
N GLY A 42 -11.74 15.16 5.53
CA GLY A 42 -10.57 15.72 4.87
C GLY A 42 -9.23 15.19 5.43
N GLU A 43 -9.26 14.10 6.21
CA GLU A 43 -8.08 13.47 6.79
C GLU A 43 -7.39 12.62 5.73
N LYS A 44 -6.11 12.89 5.46
CA LYS A 44 -5.32 12.13 4.48
C LYS A 44 -5.02 10.71 4.98
N ILE A 45 -5.06 9.74 4.07
CA ILE A 45 -4.71 8.34 4.33
C ILE A 45 -3.20 8.17 4.11
N THR A 46 -2.50 7.60 5.09
CA THR A 46 -1.11 7.18 4.91
C THR A 46 -1.03 5.72 4.56
N MET A 47 -0.34 5.42 3.47
CA MET A 47 -0.04 4.06 3.06
C MET A 47 1.48 3.91 2.92
N LEU A 48 2.01 2.77 3.34
CA LEU A 48 3.42 2.45 3.23
C LEU A 48 3.58 0.98 2.82
N THR A 49 4.55 0.68 1.96
CA THR A 49 4.85 -0.74 1.70
C THR A 49 5.49 -1.39 2.92
N ALA A 50 5.20 -2.66 3.13
CA ALA A 50 5.85 -3.50 4.15
C ALA A 50 6.00 -4.93 3.61
N TYR A 51 7.13 -5.56 3.94
CA TYR A 51 7.46 -6.86 3.36
C TYR A 51 7.77 -7.93 4.39
N ASP A 52 7.82 -7.58 5.68
CA ASP A 52 8.10 -8.49 6.78
C ASP A 52 7.37 -8.09 8.08
N ALA A 53 7.43 -9.00 9.06
CA ALA A 53 6.72 -8.84 10.32
C ALA A 53 7.25 -7.69 11.20
N THR A 54 8.55 -7.39 11.12
CA THR A 54 9.16 -6.36 11.97
C THR A 54 8.82 -4.98 11.47
N PHE A 55 9.00 -4.72 10.17
CA PHE A 55 8.61 -3.43 9.59
C PHE A 55 7.10 -3.21 9.62
N ALA A 56 6.28 -4.26 9.48
CA ALA A 56 4.83 -4.15 9.65
C ALA A 56 4.46 -3.65 11.05
N ALA A 57 5.05 -4.22 12.10
CA ALA A 57 4.82 -3.82 13.47
C ALA A 57 5.29 -2.37 13.74
N VAL A 58 6.45 -1.99 13.22
CA VAL A 58 7.00 -0.62 13.38
C VAL A 58 6.13 0.40 12.64
N ALA A 59 5.71 0.11 11.40
CA ALA A 59 4.87 1.00 10.61
C ALA A 59 3.48 1.20 11.25
N ASP A 60 2.86 0.11 11.72
CA ASP A 60 1.61 0.21 12.47
C ASP A 60 1.77 1.06 13.75
N ALA A 61 2.83 0.81 14.54
CA ALA A 61 3.11 1.58 15.77
C ALA A 61 3.40 3.07 15.47
N ALA A 62 3.92 3.39 14.30
CA ALA A 62 4.16 4.77 13.85
C ALA A 62 2.89 5.47 13.31
N GLY A 63 1.77 4.76 13.19
CA GLY A 63 0.48 5.36 12.83
C GLY A 63 0.08 5.22 11.36
N VAL A 64 0.77 4.42 10.56
CA VAL A 64 0.37 4.13 9.18
C VAL A 64 -0.99 3.44 9.16
N GLU A 65 -1.93 3.96 8.35
CA GLU A 65 -3.27 3.38 8.25
C GLU A 65 -3.33 2.17 7.33
N CYS A 66 -2.59 2.16 6.24
CA CYS A 66 -2.62 1.08 5.25
C CYS A 66 -1.21 0.53 5.03
N LEU A 67 -1.04 -0.77 5.14
CA LEU A 67 0.19 -1.46 4.74
C LEU A 67 -0.03 -2.15 3.41
N LEU A 68 0.89 -1.95 2.48
CA LEU A 68 0.86 -2.58 1.16
C LEU A 68 1.99 -3.60 1.05
N VAL A 69 1.66 -4.87 0.91
CA VAL A 69 2.61 -5.86 0.39
C VAL A 69 2.63 -5.69 -1.12
N GLY A 70 3.54 -4.83 -1.59
CA GLY A 70 3.66 -4.50 -3.00
C GLY A 70 4.57 -5.49 -3.73
N ASP A 71 4.29 -5.77 -5.01
CA ASP A 71 5.18 -6.56 -5.86
C ASP A 71 6.50 -5.85 -6.17
N SER A 72 6.62 -4.57 -5.79
CA SER A 72 7.91 -3.85 -5.68
C SER A 72 8.94 -4.59 -4.81
N LEU A 73 8.50 -5.55 -3.94
CA LEU A 73 9.40 -6.45 -3.22
C LEU A 73 10.37 -7.19 -4.15
N GLY A 74 9.94 -7.49 -5.38
CA GLY A 74 10.82 -8.09 -6.38
C GLY A 74 12.08 -7.24 -6.62
N MET A 75 11.90 -5.93 -6.69
CA MET A 75 13.02 -5.00 -6.92
C MET A 75 13.81 -4.73 -5.64
N VAL A 76 13.14 -4.39 -4.53
CA VAL A 76 13.81 -3.89 -3.32
C VAL A 76 14.23 -4.99 -2.34
N CYS A 77 13.63 -6.18 -2.39
CA CYS A 77 13.98 -7.31 -1.50
C CYS A 77 14.69 -8.44 -2.24
N GLN A 78 14.32 -8.70 -3.52
CA GLN A 78 14.84 -9.83 -4.30
C GLN A 78 15.91 -9.41 -5.32
N GLY A 79 16.07 -8.11 -5.61
CA GLY A 79 17.02 -7.59 -6.59
C GLY A 79 16.64 -7.88 -8.05
N LEU A 80 15.34 -8.13 -8.32
CA LEU A 80 14.84 -8.31 -9.69
C LEU A 80 14.85 -6.98 -10.44
N PRO A 81 14.98 -6.98 -11.78
CA PRO A 81 14.99 -5.76 -12.59
C PRO A 81 13.60 -5.11 -12.72
N SER A 82 12.54 -5.83 -12.40
CA SER A 82 11.15 -5.36 -12.46
C SER A 82 10.26 -6.19 -11.56
N THR A 83 9.00 -5.77 -11.38
CA THR A 83 7.98 -6.48 -10.59
C THR A 83 7.45 -7.74 -11.31
N VAL A 84 7.67 -7.86 -12.61
CA VAL A 84 7.11 -8.92 -13.48
C VAL A 84 7.53 -10.34 -13.04
N GLY A 85 8.70 -10.48 -12.42
CA GLY A 85 9.23 -11.77 -11.97
C GLY A 85 8.67 -12.28 -10.62
N VAL A 86 7.83 -11.51 -9.95
CA VAL A 86 7.29 -11.89 -8.64
C VAL A 86 6.16 -12.90 -8.78
N SER A 87 6.26 -14.02 -8.07
CA SER A 87 5.24 -15.07 -8.07
C SER A 87 4.13 -14.82 -7.04
N LEU A 88 2.96 -15.45 -7.23
CA LEU A 88 1.87 -15.43 -6.26
C LEU A 88 2.30 -16.05 -4.92
N ASP A 89 3.09 -17.10 -4.93
CA ASP A 89 3.60 -17.76 -3.71
C ASP A 89 4.51 -16.83 -2.92
N THR A 90 5.36 -16.06 -3.62
CA THR A 90 6.17 -15.01 -2.99
C THR A 90 5.30 -13.95 -2.34
N MET A 91 4.28 -13.47 -3.04
CA MET A 91 3.33 -12.50 -2.48
C MET A 91 2.59 -13.04 -1.26
N ALA A 92 2.14 -14.29 -1.31
CA ALA A 92 1.47 -14.95 -0.18
C ALA A 92 2.41 -15.10 1.03
N TYR A 93 3.67 -15.47 0.82
CA TYR A 93 4.68 -15.58 1.88
C TYR A 93 4.91 -14.24 2.60
N HIS A 94 5.13 -13.16 1.85
CA HIS A 94 5.33 -11.83 2.42
C HIS A 94 4.06 -11.28 3.08
N THR A 95 2.89 -11.51 2.49
CA THR A 95 1.59 -11.15 3.07
C THR A 95 1.38 -11.83 4.42
N ALA A 96 1.62 -13.14 4.51
CA ALA A 96 1.52 -13.88 5.77
C ALA A 96 2.53 -13.38 6.82
N SER A 97 3.72 -12.96 6.40
CA SER A 97 4.74 -12.41 7.29
C SER A 97 4.31 -11.06 7.88
N VAL A 98 3.80 -10.16 7.04
CA VAL A 98 3.25 -8.85 7.47
C VAL A 98 2.04 -9.03 8.38
N ALA A 99 1.10 -9.92 8.02
CA ALA A 99 -0.08 -10.22 8.82
C ALA A 99 0.28 -10.73 10.23
N ARG A 100 1.28 -11.64 10.34
CA ARG A 100 1.78 -12.09 11.64
C ARG A 100 2.43 -10.97 12.44
N GLY A 101 3.12 -10.04 11.77
CA GLY A 101 3.68 -8.84 12.40
C GLY A 101 2.61 -7.98 13.04
N LEU A 102 1.56 -7.66 12.30
CA LEU A 102 0.40 -6.92 12.80
C LEU A 102 -0.29 -7.66 13.95
N HIS A 103 -0.59 -8.94 13.79
CA HIS A 103 -1.24 -9.74 14.82
C HIS A 103 -0.45 -9.73 16.15
N ARG A 104 0.88 -9.87 16.08
CA ARG A 104 1.76 -9.91 17.26
C ARG A 104 1.71 -8.63 18.10
N VAL A 105 1.48 -7.48 17.48
CA VAL A 105 1.40 -6.18 18.17
C VAL A 105 -0.04 -5.68 18.34
N GLN A 106 -1.04 -6.52 18.04
CA GLN A 106 -2.45 -6.11 18.01
C GLN A 106 -2.65 -4.86 17.12
N GLY A 107 -1.95 -4.85 15.99
CA GLY A 107 -1.94 -3.76 15.03
C GLY A 107 -3.32 -3.48 14.44
N THR A 108 -3.49 -2.25 14.00
CA THR A 108 -4.76 -1.71 13.50
C THR A 108 -4.76 -1.41 12.01
N ALA A 109 -3.60 -1.47 11.36
CA ALA A 109 -3.45 -1.12 9.96
C ALA A 109 -4.22 -2.07 9.02
N TRP A 110 -4.77 -1.50 7.94
CA TRP A 110 -5.43 -2.24 6.88
C TRP A 110 -4.38 -2.85 5.94
N LEU A 111 -4.39 -4.17 5.79
CA LEU A 111 -3.40 -4.89 4.99
C LEU A 111 -3.90 -5.10 3.55
N ILE A 112 -3.14 -4.60 2.60
CA ILE A 112 -3.37 -4.72 1.16
C ILE A 112 -2.26 -5.57 0.56
N ALA A 113 -2.57 -6.45 -0.40
CA ALA A 113 -1.57 -7.25 -1.11
C ALA A 113 -1.76 -7.18 -2.63
N ASP A 114 -0.66 -7.00 -3.36
CA ASP A 114 -0.70 -6.99 -4.82
C ASP A 114 -0.97 -8.37 -5.40
N LEU A 115 -1.90 -8.44 -6.34
CA LEU A 115 -1.97 -9.53 -7.30
C LEU A 115 -0.80 -9.37 -8.27
N PRO A 116 0.20 -10.27 -8.28
CA PRO A 116 1.38 -10.11 -9.13
C PRO A 116 1.05 -10.30 -10.62
N TYR A 117 1.96 -9.85 -11.47
CA TYR A 117 1.81 -9.97 -12.93
C TYR A 117 1.36 -11.36 -13.38
N GLY A 118 0.35 -11.41 -14.25
CA GLY A 118 -0.19 -12.66 -14.80
C GLY A 118 -1.13 -13.43 -13.88
N SER A 119 -1.31 -13.04 -12.61
CA SER A 119 -2.16 -13.78 -11.67
C SER A 119 -3.65 -13.42 -11.73
N TYR A 120 -4.03 -12.42 -12.54
CA TYR A 120 -5.41 -11.93 -12.65
C TYR A 120 -5.84 -11.54 -14.06
N ALA A 121 -4.93 -11.65 -15.04
CA ALA A 121 -5.16 -11.12 -16.38
C ALA A 121 -5.86 -12.10 -17.33
N GLU A 122 -5.89 -13.39 -17.00
CA GLU A 122 -6.48 -14.43 -17.84
C GLU A 122 -8.01 -14.43 -17.76
N SER A 123 -8.55 -14.40 -16.53
CA SER A 123 -10.00 -14.40 -16.29
C SER A 123 -10.35 -13.91 -14.88
N PRO A 124 -11.60 -13.47 -14.63
CA PRO A 124 -12.06 -13.14 -13.28
C PRO A 124 -11.96 -14.31 -12.29
N GLU A 125 -12.13 -15.55 -12.75
CA GLU A 125 -12.00 -16.76 -11.94
C GLU A 125 -10.54 -17.02 -11.53
N GLN A 126 -9.58 -16.75 -12.42
CA GLN A 126 -8.16 -16.77 -12.07
C GLN A 126 -7.87 -15.73 -11.00
N ALA A 127 -8.31 -14.49 -11.20
CA ALA A 127 -8.16 -13.41 -10.25
C ALA A 127 -8.75 -13.77 -8.87
N MET A 128 -9.91 -14.42 -8.84
CA MET A 128 -10.55 -14.87 -7.60
C MET A 128 -9.70 -15.92 -6.88
N ARG A 129 -9.14 -16.92 -7.59
CA ARG A 129 -8.24 -17.90 -6.96
C ARG A 129 -7.01 -17.24 -6.36
N SER A 130 -6.41 -16.32 -7.08
CA SER A 130 -5.24 -15.56 -6.61
C SER A 130 -5.57 -14.66 -5.42
N ALA A 131 -6.72 -13.98 -5.48
CA ALA A 131 -7.20 -13.15 -4.37
C ALA A 131 -7.47 -13.98 -3.11
N CYS A 132 -8.10 -15.15 -3.24
CA CYS A 132 -8.32 -16.08 -2.12
C CYS A 132 -6.99 -16.48 -1.46
N THR A 133 -5.94 -16.76 -2.24
CA THR A 133 -4.61 -17.09 -1.72
C THR A 133 -4.07 -15.96 -0.84
N LEU A 134 -4.16 -14.72 -1.29
CA LEU A 134 -3.66 -13.55 -0.53
C LEU A 134 -4.55 -13.21 0.68
N MET A 135 -5.88 -13.31 0.54
CA MET A 135 -6.81 -13.11 1.65
C MET A 135 -6.59 -14.17 2.76
N GLN A 136 -6.38 -15.43 2.38
CA GLN A 136 -6.05 -16.51 3.32
C GLN A 136 -4.68 -16.32 3.97
N ALA A 137 -3.74 -15.66 3.30
CA ALA A 137 -2.46 -15.25 3.87
C ALA A 137 -2.59 -14.07 4.85
N GLY A 138 -3.76 -13.45 4.97
CA GLY A 138 -4.08 -12.40 5.92
C GLY A 138 -4.31 -11.01 5.33
N ALA A 139 -4.33 -10.84 4.00
CA ALA A 139 -4.72 -9.59 3.40
C ALA A 139 -6.19 -9.25 3.68
N HIS A 140 -6.50 -7.97 3.83
CA HIS A 140 -7.87 -7.46 3.95
C HIS A 140 -8.41 -6.95 2.61
N MET A 141 -7.52 -6.70 1.64
CA MET A 141 -7.81 -6.16 0.32
C MET A 141 -6.73 -6.63 -0.64
N VAL A 142 -7.10 -6.83 -1.91
CA VAL A 142 -6.12 -7.08 -2.98
C VAL A 142 -5.94 -5.85 -3.86
N LYS A 143 -4.74 -5.66 -4.43
CA LYS A 143 -4.50 -4.62 -5.44
C LYS A 143 -4.21 -5.27 -6.79
N LEU A 144 -4.66 -4.63 -7.87
CA LEU A 144 -4.38 -5.02 -9.25
C LEU A 144 -4.20 -3.78 -10.14
N GLU A 145 -3.43 -3.95 -11.21
CA GLU A 145 -3.04 -2.89 -12.12
C GLU A 145 -3.77 -2.99 -13.47
N GLY A 146 -4.17 -1.86 -14.00
CA GLY A 146 -4.77 -1.74 -15.32
C GLY A 146 -6.04 -0.91 -15.36
N GLY A 147 -6.36 -0.44 -16.57
CA GLY A 147 -7.51 0.41 -16.84
C GLY A 147 -8.83 -0.36 -16.97
N GLY A 148 -9.71 0.12 -17.85
CA GLY A 148 -11.08 -0.40 -18.01
C GLY A 148 -11.19 -1.89 -18.27
N TRP A 149 -10.18 -2.54 -18.86
CA TRP A 149 -10.17 -3.98 -19.08
C TRP A 149 -10.21 -4.79 -17.77
N THR A 150 -9.78 -4.21 -16.64
CA THR A 150 -9.84 -4.86 -15.33
C THR A 150 -11.20 -4.65 -14.63
N ALA A 151 -12.04 -3.73 -15.09
CA ALA A 151 -13.31 -3.43 -14.43
C ALA A 151 -14.25 -4.65 -14.27
N PRO A 152 -14.38 -5.56 -15.26
CA PRO A 152 -15.14 -6.80 -15.07
C PRO A 152 -14.58 -7.68 -13.95
N THR A 153 -13.26 -7.80 -13.85
CA THR A 153 -12.57 -8.55 -12.80
C THR A 153 -12.77 -7.89 -11.43
N VAL A 154 -12.65 -6.57 -11.33
CA VAL A 154 -12.93 -5.81 -10.11
C VAL A 154 -14.35 -6.07 -9.63
N ARG A 155 -15.33 -5.93 -10.51
CA ARG A 155 -16.75 -6.21 -10.19
C ARG A 155 -16.96 -7.64 -9.69
N PHE A 156 -16.39 -8.61 -10.38
CA PHE A 156 -16.48 -10.02 -10.03
C PHE A 156 -15.96 -10.31 -8.62
N LEU A 157 -14.81 -9.73 -8.26
CA LEU A 157 -14.18 -9.86 -6.94
C LEU A 157 -15.03 -9.18 -5.86
N VAL A 158 -15.43 -7.93 -6.09
CA VAL A 158 -16.18 -7.11 -5.11
C VAL A 158 -17.53 -7.72 -4.80
N GLU A 159 -18.28 -8.17 -5.82
CA GLU A 159 -19.57 -8.85 -5.63
C GLU A 159 -19.47 -10.14 -4.81
N ARG A 160 -18.26 -10.73 -4.71
CA ARG A 160 -17.98 -11.94 -3.91
C ARG A 160 -17.29 -11.65 -2.60
N GLY A 161 -17.27 -10.36 -2.18
CA GLY A 161 -16.79 -9.93 -0.87
C GLY A 161 -15.29 -9.70 -0.78
N VAL A 162 -14.55 -9.65 -1.90
CA VAL A 162 -13.14 -9.29 -1.92
C VAL A 162 -12.98 -7.78 -2.15
N PRO A 163 -12.52 -6.99 -1.16
CA PRO A 163 -12.22 -5.58 -1.37
C PRO A 163 -11.07 -5.40 -2.37
N VAL A 164 -11.19 -4.42 -3.26
CA VAL A 164 -10.21 -4.16 -4.32
C VAL A 164 -9.68 -2.74 -4.28
N CYS A 165 -8.37 -2.62 -4.38
CA CYS A 165 -7.63 -1.42 -4.74
C CYS A 165 -7.23 -1.53 -6.22
N ALA A 166 -7.64 -0.59 -7.05
CA ALA A 166 -7.21 -0.49 -8.44
C ALA A 166 -5.91 0.33 -8.56
N HIS A 167 -5.27 0.33 -9.73
CA HIS A 167 -4.07 1.11 -9.98
C HIS A 167 -4.03 1.62 -11.42
N LEU A 168 -3.93 2.93 -11.57
CA LEU A 168 -3.83 3.65 -12.85
C LEU A 168 -2.62 4.58 -12.88
N GLY A 169 -2.33 5.08 -14.06
CA GLY A 169 -1.14 5.89 -14.35
C GLY A 169 -0.01 5.00 -14.83
N LEU A 170 1.18 5.16 -14.29
CA LEU A 170 2.25 4.17 -14.48
C LEU A 170 1.85 2.89 -13.75
N THR A 171 1.88 1.81 -14.46
CA THR A 171 1.63 0.45 -13.93
C THR A 171 2.92 -0.36 -14.10
N PRO A 172 3.70 -0.59 -13.00
CA PRO A 172 4.99 -1.28 -13.07
C PRO A 172 4.94 -2.66 -13.73
N GLN A 173 3.84 -3.38 -13.58
CA GLN A 173 3.64 -4.69 -14.23
C GLN A 173 3.61 -4.59 -15.76
N THR A 174 3.28 -3.42 -16.32
CA THR A 174 3.27 -3.19 -17.78
C THR A 174 4.44 -2.34 -18.27
N VAL A 175 5.49 -2.20 -17.46
CA VAL A 175 6.65 -1.33 -17.74
C VAL A 175 7.28 -1.59 -19.12
N HIS A 176 7.30 -2.84 -19.58
CA HIS A 176 7.83 -3.20 -20.89
C HIS A 176 6.95 -2.66 -22.03
N ALA A 177 5.63 -2.71 -21.88
CA ALA A 177 4.69 -2.17 -22.86
C ALA A 177 4.70 -0.63 -22.88
N LEU A 178 4.92 0.00 -21.71
CA LEU A 178 5.01 1.45 -21.56
C LEU A 178 6.37 2.02 -22.03
N GLY A 179 7.37 1.17 -22.28
CA GLY A 179 8.71 1.60 -22.66
C GLY A 179 9.48 2.27 -21.52
N GLY A 180 9.25 1.83 -20.28
CA GLY A 180 9.92 2.29 -19.07
C GLY A 180 9.03 3.10 -18.12
N TYR A 181 9.64 3.62 -17.07
CA TYR A 181 8.98 4.41 -16.03
C TYR A 181 8.74 5.84 -16.53
N ARG A 182 7.53 6.12 -17.02
CA ARG A 182 7.16 7.41 -17.61
C ARG A 182 5.85 7.92 -17.03
N VAL A 183 5.75 9.25 -16.89
CA VAL A 183 4.51 9.92 -16.47
C VAL A 183 3.41 9.66 -17.49
N GLN A 184 2.26 9.23 -17.01
CA GLN A 184 1.08 8.92 -17.80
C GLN A 184 0.06 10.06 -17.73
N GLY A 185 -0.83 10.17 -18.73
CA GLY A 185 -1.90 11.17 -18.72
C GLY A 185 -1.47 12.60 -19.11
N ARG A 186 -0.33 12.79 -19.78
CA ARG A 186 0.15 14.12 -20.18
C ARG A 186 -0.60 14.74 -21.37
N SER A 187 -1.09 13.92 -22.29
CA SER A 187 -1.91 14.44 -23.40
C SER A 187 -3.38 14.48 -22.99
N ASP A 188 -4.15 15.37 -23.62
CA ASP A 188 -5.60 15.48 -23.38
C ASP A 188 -6.33 14.16 -23.61
N GLU A 189 -5.92 13.37 -24.61
CA GLU A 189 -6.49 12.07 -24.89
C GLU A 189 -6.19 11.08 -23.76
N ALA A 190 -4.92 10.97 -23.32
CA ALA A 190 -4.51 10.11 -22.23
C ALA A 190 -5.17 10.54 -20.90
N ALA A 191 -5.32 11.82 -20.65
CA ALA A 191 -6.01 12.35 -19.47
C ALA A 191 -7.51 12.00 -19.49
N ARG A 192 -8.18 12.12 -20.65
CA ARG A 192 -9.59 11.69 -20.79
C ARG A 192 -9.75 10.20 -20.57
N ALA A 193 -8.86 9.39 -21.15
CA ALA A 193 -8.88 7.94 -20.97
C ALA A 193 -8.69 7.54 -19.50
N LEU A 194 -7.75 8.17 -18.79
CA LEU A 194 -7.49 7.90 -17.37
C LEU A 194 -8.72 8.25 -16.50
N ARG A 195 -9.37 9.39 -16.75
CA ARG A 195 -10.61 9.78 -16.05
C ARG A 195 -11.76 8.78 -16.31
N SER A 196 -11.95 8.34 -17.56
CA SER A 196 -12.95 7.33 -17.89
C SER A 196 -12.70 6.03 -17.14
N GLN A 197 -11.48 5.52 -17.21
CA GLN A 197 -11.08 4.27 -16.55
C GLN A 197 -11.23 4.34 -15.03
N ALA A 198 -10.90 5.48 -14.41
CA ALA A 198 -11.07 5.68 -12.98
C ALA A 198 -12.55 5.60 -12.56
N ASN A 199 -13.46 6.21 -13.33
CA ASN A 199 -14.90 6.09 -13.11
C ASN A 199 -15.39 4.65 -13.29
N GLU A 200 -14.96 3.97 -14.36
CA GLU A 200 -15.32 2.56 -14.61
C GLU A 200 -14.91 1.64 -13.46
N LEU A 201 -13.71 1.85 -12.90
CA LEU A 201 -13.21 1.08 -11.76
C LEU A 201 -13.99 1.38 -10.48
N GLN A 202 -14.32 2.64 -10.20
CA GLN A 202 -15.21 2.99 -9.08
C GLN A 202 -16.59 2.35 -9.25
N ASP A 203 -17.19 2.39 -10.44
CA ASP A 203 -18.51 1.80 -10.72
C ASP A 203 -18.48 0.27 -10.69
N ALA A 204 -17.31 -0.33 -10.92
CA ALA A 204 -17.06 -1.74 -10.67
C ALA A 204 -16.95 -2.09 -9.17
N GLY A 205 -16.82 -1.09 -8.29
CA GLY A 205 -16.78 -1.26 -6.83
C GLY A 205 -15.38 -1.16 -6.22
N ALA A 206 -14.36 -0.70 -6.96
CA ALA A 206 -13.05 -0.45 -6.36
C ALA A 206 -13.18 0.55 -5.20
N ALA A 207 -12.70 0.17 -4.02
CA ALA A 207 -12.75 1.01 -2.82
C ALA A 207 -11.57 1.98 -2.75
N MET A 208 -10.46 1.62 -3.38
CA MET A 208 -9.25 2.44 -3.47
C MET A 208 -8.70 2.44 -4.91
N LEU A 209 -7.97 3.49 -5.24
CA LEU A 209 -7.29 3.65 -6.53
C LEU A 209 -5.92 4.29 -6.32
N VAL A 210 -4.85 3.55 -6.60
CA VAL A 210 -3.51 4.13 -6.70
C VAL A 210 -3.40 4.92 -7.99
N LEU A 211 -2.89 6.13 -7.90
CA LEU A 211 -2.51 6.98 -9.02
C LEU A 211 -1.00 7.17 -9.00
N GLU A 212 -0.29 6.53 -9.93
CA GLU A 212 1.17 6.57 -9.97
C GLU A 212 1.66 7.38 -11.17
N MET A 213 2.57 8.32 -10.90
CA MET A 213 3.25 9.13 -11.90
C MET A 213 2.27 9.74 -12.93
N VAL A 214 1.28 10.46 -12.45
CA VAL A 214 0.33 11.25 -13.25
C VAL A 214 0.47 12.75 -12.89
N PRO A 215 0.14 13.69 -13.81
CA PRO A 215 0.14 15.11 -13.48
C PRO A 215 -0.72 15.42 -12.25
N ALA A 216 -0.21 16.26 -11.34
CA ALA A 216 -0.88 16.58 -10.07
C ALA A 216 -2.29 17.18 -10.27
N THR A 217 -2.47 18.00 -11.31
CA THR A 217 -3.79 18.56 -11.67
C THR A 217 -4.77 17.47 -12.08
N LEU A 218 -4.35 16.52 -12.91
CA LEU A 218 -5.18 15.38 -13.33
C LEU A 218 -5.54 14.48 -12.15
N ALA A 219 -4.58 14.19 -11.26
CA ALA A 219 -4.84 13.37 -10.08
C ALA A 219 -5.87 14.03 -9.15
N ARG A 220 -5.83 15.35 -8.98
CA ARG A 220 -6.84 16.12 -8.23
C ARG A 220 -8.22 16.00 -8.87
N GLU A 221 -8.32 16.25 -10.19
CA GLU A 221 -9.58 16.14 -10.94
C GLU A 221 -10.19 14.74 -10.81
N VAL A 222 -9.37 13.68 -10.92
CA VAL A 222 -9.82 12.29 -10.71
C VAL A 222 -10.29 12.08 -9.28
N THR A 223 -9.57 12.60 -8.29
CA THR A 223 -9.94 12.47 -6.88
C THR A 223 -11.30 13.13 -6.58
N ASP A 224 -11.53 14.33 -7.12
CA ASP A 224 -12.78 15.07 -6.93
C ASP A 224 -13.97 14.39 -7.62
N ALA A 225 -13.72 13.70 -8.74
CA ALA A 225 -14.73 12.98 -9.51
C ALA A 225 -15.11 11.60 -8.90
N LEU A 226 -14.33 11.07 -7.94
CA LEU A 226 -14.53 9.73 -7.38
C LEU A 226 -15.00 9.78 -5.91
N PRO A 227 -16.28 10.05 -5.61
CA PRO A 227 -16.75 10.21 -4.23
C PRO A 227 -16.71 8.92 -3.39
N ARG A 228 -16.69 7.73 -4.01
CA ARG A 228 -16.76 6.44 -3.32
C ARG A 228 -15.43 5.68 -3.32
N CYS A 229 -14.44 6.12 -4.11
CA CYS A 229 -13.16 5.46 -4.26
C CYS A 229 -12.04 6.36 -3.70
N HIS A 230 -11.21 5.84 -2.79
CA HIS A 230 -10.14 6.61 -2.16
C HIS A 230 -8.89 6.60 -3.03
N THR A 231 -8.51 7.75 -3.57
CA THR A 231 -7.30 7.86 -4.39
C THR A 231 -6.06 7.94 -3.51
N ILE A 232 -5.05 7.16 -3.83
CA ILE A 232 -3.74 7.13 -3.16
C ILE A 232 -2.68 7.50 -4.17
N GLY A 233 -1.97 8.60 -3.93
CA GLY A 233 -0.96 9.14 -4.84
C GLY A 233 0.44 8.58 -4.57
N ILE A 234 1.18 8.37 -5.64
CA ILE A 234 2.63 8.21 -5.65
C ILE A 234 3.18 8.92 -6.89
N GLY A 235 3.88 10.05 -6.68
CA GLY A 235 4.23 10.92 -7.79
C GLY A 235 3.00 11.49 -8.55
N ALA A 236 1.92 11.76 -7.83
CA ALA A 236 0.67 12.27 -8.36
C ALA A 236 0.21 13.57 -7.67
N GLY A 237 1.07 14.18 -6.90
CA GLY A 237 0.81 15.42 -6.17
C GLY A 237 -0.04 15.25 -4.91
N SER A 238 -0.25 16.36 -4.22
CA SER A 238 -0.92 16.46 -2.92
C SER A 238 -2.46 16.36 -3.00
N GLY A 239 -3.02 16.42 -4.21
CA GLY A 239 -4.48 16.48 -4.45
C GLY A 239 -5.23 15.18 -4.20
N THR A 240 -4.56 14.05 -3.99
CA THR A 240 -5.18 12.74 -3.72
C THR A 240 -5.67 12.61 -2.27
N ALA A 241 -6.53 11.61 -1.99
CA ALA A 241 -7.06 11.36 -0.67
C ALA A 241 -6.03 10.77 0.31
N GLY A 242 -4.94 10.23 -0.20
CA GLY A 242 -3.81 9.71 0.59
C GLY A 242 -2.54 9.60 -0.24
N GLN A 243 -1.47 9.10 0.38
CA GLN A 243 -0.16 8.92 -0.24
C GLN A 243 0.40 7.54 0.07
N VAL A 244 1.15 6.96 -0.86
CA VAL A 244 1.95 5.75 -0.64
C VAL A 244 3.41 6.01 -1.03
N LEU A 245 4.32 5.39 -0.29
CA LEU A 245 5.74 5.27 -0.66
C LEU A 245 6.21 3.83 -0.50
N VAL A 246 7.24 3.48 -1.28
CA VAL A 246 8.02 2.27 -1.03
C VAL A 246 8.88 2.50 0.21
N LEU A 247 8.83 1.57 1.17
CA LEU A 247 9.54 1.68 2.44
C LEU A 247 11.03 1.98 2.26
N HIS A 248 11.69 1.29 1.34
CA HIS A 248 13.11 1.45 1.08
C HIS A 248 13.44 2.84 0.53
N ASP A 249 12.57 3.39 -0.31
CA ASP A 249 12.77 4.74 -0.87
C ASP A 249 12.63 5.81 0.21
N MET A 250 11.59 5.71 1.08
CA MET A 250 11.38 6.69 2.14
C MET A 250 12.42 6.61 3.26
N LEU A 251 13.10 5.47 3.40
CA LEU A 251 14.22 5.30 4.35
C LEU A 251 15.59 5.64 3.74
N GLY A 252 15.66 6.00 2.46
CA GLY A 252 16.90 6.37 1.79
C GLY A 252 17.93 5.23 1.73
N VAL A 253 17.50 3.95 1.80
CA VAL A 253 18.44 2.81 1.84
C VAL A 253 18.88 2.34 0.45
N ASN A 254 18.32 2.88 -0.62
CA ASN A 254 18.74 2.57 -1.98
C ASN A 254 20.07 3.28 -2.31
N LEU A 255 21.02 2.53 -2.89
CA LEU A 255 22.33 3.08 -3.29
C LEU A 255 22.27 3.92 -4.58
N GLY A 256 21.16 3.87 -5.31
CA GLY A 256 20.94 4.61 -6.54
C GLY A 256 20.27 5.96 -6.31
N LYS A 257 19.89 6.61 -7.42
CA LYS A 257 19.10 7.84 -7.37
C LYS A 257 17.67 7.51 -6.95
N ASN A 258 17.20 8.15 -5.88
CA ASN A 258 15.81 8.06 -5.48
C ASN A 258 14.87 8.59 -6.58
N PRO A 259 13.67 7.98 -6.76
CA PRO A 259 12.64 8.55 -7.61
C PRO A 259 12.32 9.99 -7.20
N LYS A 260 11.96 10.85 -8.15
CA LYS A 260 11.62 12.25 -7.88
C LYS A 260 10.55 12.40 -6.81
N PHE A 261 9.58 11.49 -6.77
CA PHE A 261 8.45 11.52 -5.84
C PHE A 261 8.78 11.01 -4.44
N ALA A 262 9.93 10.39 -4.23
CA ALA A 262 10.34 9.89 -2.92
C ALA A 262 11.10 10.97 -2.14
N HIS A 263 10.87 10.99 -0.83
CA HIS A 263 11.62 11.82 0.12
C HIS A 263 12.29 10.92 1.15
N ASP A 264 13.57 11.18 1.46
CA ASP A 264 14.32 10.49 2.49
C ASP A 264 13.96 11.06 3.87
N PHE A 265 13.06 10.38 4.57
CA PHE A 265 12.64 10.74 5.93
C PHE A 265 13.65 10.30 7.00
N MET A 266 14.60 9.40 6.67
CA MET A 266 15.65 9.01 7.62
C MET A 266 16.67 10.10 7.85
N ALA A 267 16.91 10.97 6.88
CA ALA A 267 17.97 11.98 6.94
C ALA A 267 17.97 12.84 8.22
N GLN A 268 16.79 13.01 8.85
CA GLN A 268 16.64 13.84 10.07
C GLN A 268 15.97 13.12 11.24
N ALA A 269 15.58 11.83 11.08
CA ALA A 269 14.68 11.18 12.03
C ALA A 269 15.38 10.47 13.22
N GLY A 270 16.66 10.18 13.13
CA GLY A 270 17.44 9.48 14.17
C GLY A 270 17.07 8.01 14.42
N SER A 271 15.93 7.53 13.88
CA SER A 271 15.52 6.12 13.93
C SER A 271 14.51 5.79 12.82
N VAL A 272 14.42 4.50 12.45
CA VAL A 272 13.46 4.02 11.45
C VAL A 272 12.02 4.37 11.86
N ARG A 273 11.65 4.16 13.12
CA ARG A 273 10.33 4.51 13.61
C ARG A 273 10.07 6.01 13.48
N GLY A 274 11.03 6.84 13.90
CA GLY A 274 10.92 8.30 13.77
C GLY A 274 10.76 8.76 12.32
N ALA A 275 11.43 8.10 11.36
CA ALA A 275 11.26 8.37 9.93
C ALA A 275 9.82 8.08 9.46
N ILE A 276 9.25 6.95 9.88
CA ILE A 276 7.87 6.59 9.52
C ILE A 276 6.88 7.54 10.20
N GLU A 277 7.08 7.91 11.47
CA GLU A 277 6.27 8.93 12.17
C GLU A 277 6.32 10.28 11.45
N ALA A 278 7.51 10.70 10.99
CA ALA A 278 7.68 11.93 10.22
C ALA A 278 6.94 11.87 8.87
N TYR A 279 6.99 10.74 8.16
CA TYR A 279 6.21 10.52 6.94
C TYR A 279 4.70 10.64 7.21
N VAL A 280 4.20 9.94 8.23
CA VAL A 280 2.77 10.01 8.62
C VAL A 280 2.38 11.46 8.88
N GLN A 281 3.14 12.17 9.72
CA GLN A 281 2.86 13.56 10.04
C GLN A 281 2.89 14.47 8.80
N ALA A 282 3.87 14.32 7.94
CA ALA A 282 3.99 15.14 6.73
C ALA A 282 2.82 14.94 5.76
N VAL A 283 2.33 13.71 5.60
CA VAL A 283 1.13 13.42 4.79
C VAL A 283 -0.11 14.01 5.46
N LYS A 284 -0.30 13.84 6.77
CA LYS A 284 -1.46 14.34 7.51
C LYS A 284 -1.56 15.85 7.48
N THR A 285 -0.44 16.54 7.53
CA THR A 285 -0.40 18.03 7.52
C THR A 285 -0.34 18.62 6.11
N GLY A 286 -0.24 17.79 5.07
CA GLY A 286 -0.10 18.24 3.69
C GLY A 286 1.29 18.80 3.35
N GLN A 287 2.30 18.54 4.18
CA GLN A 287 3.70 18.92 3.90
C GLN A 287 4.36 17.98 2.89
N PHE A 288 3.84 16.76 2.76
CA PHE A 288 4.27 15.79 1.76
C PHE A 288 3.05 15.22 1.02
N PRO A 289 3.13 15.10 -0.32
CA PRO A 289 4.22 15.59 -1.17
C PRO A 289 4.16 17.12 -1.36
N ASP A 290 5.31 17.74 -1.55
CA ASP A 290 5.40 19.08 -2.12
C ASP A 290 5.29 18.94 -3.64
N ASP A 291 4.27 19.56 -4.25
CA ASP A 291 3.98 19.42 -5.68
C ASP A 291 5.10 19.95 -6.57
N ALA A 292 5.85 20.97 -6.13
CA ALA A 292 6.97 21.50 -6.88
C ALA A 292 8.17 20.55 -6.93
N LEU A 293 8.38 19.78 -5.86
CA LEU A 293 9.52 18.89 -5.70
C LEU A 293 9.21 17.45 -6.12
N HIS A 294 8.00 16.95 -5.79
CA HIS A 294 7.67 15.52 -5.81
C HIS A 294 6.63 15.13 -6.87
N ALA A 295 6.05 16.10 -7.63
CA ALA A 295 5.02 15.84 -8.64
C ALA A 295 5.41 16.29 -10.06
N TRP A 296 4.52 16.08 -11.04
CA TRP A 296 4.64 16.49 -12.43
C TRP A 296 3.44 17.33 -12.89
#